data_e162d92e13e3e7e162b37cbac3498aa2
#
_entry.id   e162d92e13e3e7e162b37cbac3498aa2
#
_cell.length_a   1.000
_cell.length_b   1.000
_cell.length_c   1.000
_cell.angle_alpha   90.00
_cell.angle_beta   90.00
_cell.angle_gamma   90.00
#
_symmetry.space_group_name_H-M   'P 1'
#
loop_
_entity.id
_entity.type
_entity.pdbx_description
1 polymer ?
#
loop_
_entity_poly.entity_id
_entity_poly.type
_entity_poly.pdbx_seq_one_letter_code
_entity_poly.pdbx_strand_id
1 'polypeptide(L)'
;MMASRSLSLDPAVQARRLERWLWFVAVLVVSIVVIGGITRLTESGLSITEWKPVSGVIPPTSEAEWLAEFEKYKQIPEYQQINRGMSLDAFKVIYFWEWIHRQWGRLIGLAMALPLAWFALRRAIPAGYLPRLFALLALIGLQGAIG
;
A
#
# COMPACT_ATOMS: atom_id res chain seq x y z
N MET A 1 25.48 43.47 -10.99
CA MET A 1 24.70 42.81 -9.94
C MET A 1 23.60 42.01 -10.65
N MET A 2 23.88 40.77 -11.08
CA MET A 2 22.92 39.93 -11.80
C MET A 2 21.99 39.28 -10.79
N ALA A 3 20.72 39.67 -10.80
CA ALA A 3 19.67 39.03 -10.02
C ALA A 3 19.51 37.60 -10.53
N SER A 4 19.88 36.64 -9.69
CA SER A 4 19.62 35.22 -9.89
C SER A 4 18.09 35.02 -9.94
N ARG A 5 17.52 34.96 -11.15
CA ARG A 5 16.15 34.51 -11.36
C ARG A 5 16.11 33.05 -10.91
N SER A 6 15.64 32.83 -9.70
CA SER A 6 15.20 31.50 -9.28
C SER A 6 14.14 31.04 -10.30
N LEU A 7 14.42 29.96 -11.03
CA LEU A 7 13.48 29.27 -11.90
C LEU A 7 12.38 28.63 -11.05
N SER A 8 11.59 29.45 -10.37
CA SER A 8 10.35 28.98 -9.74
C SER A 8 9.36 28.71 -10.87
N LEU A 9 8.95 27.46 -10.99
CA LEU A 9 7.91 27.08 -11.95
C LEU A 9 6.67 27.93 -11.71
N ASP A 10 5.98 28.30 -12.79
CA ASP A 10 4.69 28.99 -12.74
C ASP A 10 3.76 28.29 -11.72
N PRO A 11 3.14 29.04 -10.78
CA PRO A 11 2.23 28.48 -9.78
C PRO A 11 1.10 27.63 -10.38
N ALA A 12 0.62 27.97 -11.57
CA ALA A 12 -0.38 27.17 -12.28
C ALA A 12 0.16 25.81 -12.76
N VAL A 13 1.44 25.75 -13.14
CA VAL A 13 2.10 24.50 -13.51
C VAL A 13 2.35 23.63 -12.29
N GLN A 14 2.73 24.23 -11.17
CA GLN A 14 2.91 23.51 -9.90
C GLN A 14 1.58 22.92 -9.42
N ALA A 15 0.51 23.69 -9.43
CA ALA A 15 -0.82 23.23 -9.04
C ALA A 15 -1.30 22.04 -9.89
N ARG A 16 -1.13 22.12 -11.22
CA ARG A 16 -1.50 21.00 -12.13
C ARG A 16 -0.69 19.75 -11.90
N ARG A 17 0.60 19.84 -11.55
CA ARG A 17 1.43 18.68 -11.21
C ARG A 17 0.96 18.02 -9.91
N LEU A 18 0.65 18.82 -8.90
CA LEU A 18 0.12 18.37 -7.63
C LEU A 18 -1.23 17.67 -7.82
N GLU A 19 -2.12 18.27 -8.60
CA GLU A 19 -3.44 17.73 -8.93
C GLU A 19 -3.32 16.34 -9.60
N ARG A 20 -2.51 16.22 -10.65
CA ARG A 20 -2.31 14.94 -11.36
C ARG A 20 -1.77 13.84 -10.43
N TRP A 21 -0.84 14.18 -9.57
CA TRP A 21 -0.30 13.26 -8.60
C TRP A 21 -1.37 12.82 -7.59
N LEU A 22 -2.16 13.74 -7.06
CA LEU A 22 -3.24 13.41 -6.12
C LEU A 22 -4.33 12.56 -6.79
N TRP A 23 -4.68 12.82 -8.04
CA TRP A 23 -5.57 11.97 -8.80
C TRP A 23 -5.02 10.56 -8.99
N PHE A 24 -3.74 10.43 -9.28
CA PHE A 24 -3.08 9.13 -9.36
C PHE A 24 -3.18 8.36 -8.03
N VAL A 25 -2.88 9.01 -6.91
CA VAL A 25 -3.02 8.40 -5.58
C VAL A 25 -4.49 8.03 -5.31
N ALA A 26 -5.45 8.87 -5.67
CA ALA A 26 -6.87 8.59 -5.51
C ALA A 26 -7.30 7.33 -6.29
N VAL A 27 -6.82 7.16 -7.52
CA VAL A 27 -7.08 5.94 -8.33
C VAL A 27 -6.51 4.70 -7.64
N LEU A 28 -5.30 4.78 -7.07
CA LEU A 28 -4.71 3.66 -6.31
C LEU A 28 -5.54 3.34 -5.06
N VAL A 29 -6.08 4.35 -4.37
CA VAL A 29 -6.95 4.15 -3.20
C VAL A 29 -8.26 3.50 -3.60
N VAL A 30 -8.88 3.90 -4.70
CA VAL A 30 -10.09 3.23 -5.22
C VAL A 30 -9.78 1.77 -5.58
N SER A 31 -8.63 1.53 -6.21
CA SER A 31 -8.22 0.18 -6.60
C SER A 31 -8.02 -0.74 -5.39
N ILE A 32 -7.44 -0.26 -4.27
CA ILE A 32 -7.27 -1.09 -3.07
C ILE A 32 -8.61 -1.43 -2.42
N VAL A 33 -9.63 -0.58 -2.53
CA VAL A 33 -10.98 -0.89 -2.07
C VAL A 33 -11.56 -2.08 -2.85
N VAL A 34 -11.37 -2.10 -4.17
CA VAL A 34 -11.80 -3.24 -5.01
C VAL A 34 -11.04 -4.51 -4.64
N ILE A 35 -9.70 -4.44 -4.54
CA ILE A 35 -8.86 -5.58 -4.16
C ILE A 35 -9.24 -6.08 -2.76
N GLY A 36 -9.46 -5.19 -1.80
CA GLY A 36 -9.91 -5.53 -0.45
C GLY A 36 -11.30 -6.19 -0.44
N GLY A 37 -12.19 -5.74 -1.32
CA GLY A 37 -13.48 -6.41 -1.54
C GLY A 37 -13.31 -7.85 -2.02
N ILE A 38 -12.42 -8.11 -2.97
CA ILE A 38 -12.08 -9.46 -3.43
C ILE A 38 -11.49 -10.29 -2.29
N THR A 39 -10.52 -9.74 -1.55
CA THR A 39 -9.89 -10.39 -0.39
C THR A 39 -10.93 -10.82 0.66
N ARG A 40 -11.94 -9.97 0.90
CA ARG A 40 -13.04 -10.29 1.82
C ARG A 40 -13.97 -11.38 1.25
N LEU A 41 -14.37 -11.27 -0.02
CA LEU A 41 -15.29 -12.22 -0.66
C LEU A 41 -14.67 -13.60 -0.88
N THR A 42 -13.36 -13.68 -0.97
CA THR A 42 -12.61 -14.95 -1.11
C THR A 42 -12.12 -15.50 0.23
N GLU A 43 -12.50 -14.88 1.35
CA GLU A 43 -12.06 -15.26 2.70
C GLU A 43 -10.54 -15.36 2.81
N SER A 44 -9.83 -14.49 2.05
CA SER A 44 -8.37 -14.49 1.94
C SER A 44 -7.69 -13.70 3.06
N GLY A 45 -8.45 -12.90 3.82
CA GLY A 45 -7.93 -12.17 4.97
C GLY A 45 -7.35 -13.13 6.01
N LEU A 46 -6.28 -12.71 6.68
CA LEU A 46 -5.56 -13.50 7.69
C LEU A 46 -4.80 -14.74 7.15
N SER A 47 -4.73 -14.95 5.83
CA SER A 47 -3.91 -16.02 5.24
C SER A 47 -2.41 -15.79 5.45
N ILE A 48 -1.99 -14.53 5.56
CA ILE A 48 -0.62 -14.13 5.94
C ILE A 48 -0.61 -13.79 7.43
N THR A 49 -0.19 -14.73 8.25
CA THR A 49 -0.28 -14.67 9.72
C THR A 49 0.74 -13.73 10.37
N GLU A 50 1.78 -13.33 9.65
CA GLU A 50 2.85 -12.48 10.17
C GLU A 50 2.85 -11.09 9.54
N TRP A 51 3.12 -10.09 10.36
CA TRP A 51 3.31 -8.73 9.85
C TRP A 51 4.76 -8.52 9.43
N LYS A 52 5.02 -8.60 8.13
CA LYS A 52 6.33 -8.44 7.51
C LYS A 52 6.33 -7.23 6.56
N PRO A 53 6.54 -6.01 7.06
CA PRO A 53 6.40 -4.80 6.23
C PRO A 53 7.43 -4.71 5.11
N VAL A 54 8.66 -5.21 5.33
CA VAL A 54 9.75 -5.17 4.35
C VAL A 54 9.94 -6.53 3.68
N SER A 55 10.19 -7.60 4.45
CA SER A 55 10.44 -8.95 3.89
C SER A 55 9.22 -9.56 3.21
N GLY A 56 8.01 -9.18 3.59
CA GLY A 56 6.77 -9.63 2.95
C GLY A 56 6.48 -9.06 1.55
N VAL A 57 7.43 -8.32 0.96
CA VAL A 57 7.36 -7.89 -0.45
C VAL A 57 7.53 -9.09 -1.39
N ILE A 58 8.32 -10.08 -1.00
CA ILE A 58 8.54 -11.29 -1.78
C ILE A 58 7.63 -12.40 -1.20
N PRO A 59 6.79 -13.05 -2.03
CA PRO A 59 6.01 -14.20 -1.58
C PRO A 59 6.91 -15.43 -1.39
N PRO A 60 6.43 -16.51 -0.74
CA PRO A 60 7.18 -17.77 -0.69
C PRO A 60 7.60 -18.24 -2.08
N THR A 61 8.87 -18.63 -2.22
CA THR A 61 9.48 -18.98 -3.51
C THR A 61 9.77 -20.48 -3.66
N SER A 62 9.78 -21.21 -2.54
CA SER A 62 10.01 -22.64 -2.50
C SER A 62 8.82 -23.39 -1.90
N GLU A 63 8.71 -24.67 -2.20
CA GLU A 63 7.67 -25.52 -1.61
C GLU A 63 7.79 -25.62 -0.10
N ALA A 64 9.00 -25.67 0.43
CA ALA A 64 9.26 -25.68 1.87
C ALA A 64 8.74 -24.39 2.55
N GLU A 65 8.94 -23.22 1.94
CA GLU A 65 8.41 -21.95 2.44
C GLU A 65 6.87 -21.91 2.39
N TRP A 66 6.26 -22.42 1.32
CA TRP A 66 4.81 -22.53 1.20
C TRP A 66 4.20 -23.43 2.28
N LEU A 67 4.82 -24.57 2.54
CA LEU A 67 4.39 -25.49 3.60
C LEU A 67 4.53 -24.81 4.98
N ALA A 68 5.64 -24.10 5.22
CA ALA A 68 5.85 -23.41 6.48
C ALA A 68 4.79 -22.32 6.74
N GLU A 69 4.45 -21.50 5.72
CA GLU A 69 3.38 -20.49 5.86
C GLU A 69 2.00 -21.16 6.03
N PHE A 70 1.74 -22.27 5.34
CA PHE A 70 0.50 -23.02 5.49
C PHE A 70 0.35 -23.65 6.88
N GLU A 71 1.42 -24.20 7.46
CA GLU A 71 1.39 -24.72 8.83
C GLU A 71 1.10 -23.61 9.87
N LYS A 72 1.62 -22.40 9.68
CA LYS A 72 1.26 -21.24 10.52
C LYS A 72 -0.23 -20.89 10.38
N TYR A 73 -0.74 -20.87 9.14
CA TYR A 73 -2.15 -20.59 8.87
C TYR A 73 -3.09 -21.59 9.54
N LYS A 74 -2.72 -22.87 9.60
CA LYS A 74 -3.50 -23.91 10.28
C LYS A 74 -3.68 -23.68 11.78
N GLN A 75 -2.84 -22.84 12.40
CA GLN A 75 -2.88 -22.53 13.83
C GLN A 75 -3.92 -21.48 14.19
N ILE A 76 -4.43 -20.71 13.24
CA ILE A 76 -5.34 -19.59 13.52
C ILE A 76 -6.81 -20.02 13.42
N PRO A 77 -7.71 -19.30 14.13
CA PRO A 77 -9.15 -19.59 14.12
C PRO A 77 -9.78 -19.60 12.74
N GLU A 78 -9.33 -18.75 11.82
CA GLU A 78 -9.84 -18.65 10.45
C GLU A 78 -9.75 -20.00 9.72
N TYR A 79 -8.58 -20.67 9.79
CA TYR A 79 -8.45 -22.00 9.23
C TYR A 79 -9.33 -23.01 9.95
N GLN A 80 -9.35 -22.99 11.28
CA GLN A 80 -10.00 -24.01 12.09
C GLN A 80 -11.53 -23.99 11.97
N GLN A 81 -12.10 -22.80 11.76
CA GLN A 81 -13.54 -22.59 11.72
C GLN A 81 -14.11 -22.52 10.31
N ILE A 82 -13.36 -21.92 9.36
CA ILE A 82 -13.86 -21.62 8.02
C ILE A 82 -13.17 -22.49 6.96
N ASN A 83 -11.85 -22.52 6.95
CA ASN A 83 -11.05 -23.14 5.87
C ASN A 83 -10.46 -24.52 6.23
N ARG A 84 -11.05 -25.20 7.20
CA ARG A 84 -10.57 -26.50 7.68
C ARG A 84 -10.55 -27.54 6.56
N GLY A 85 -9.40 -28.21 6.37
CA GLY A 85 -9.22 -29.21 5.31
C GLY A 85 -8.84 -28.65 3.96
N MET A 86 -8.57 -27.34 3.87
CA MET A 86 -8.08 -26.69 2.65
C MET A 86 -6.77 -27.35 2.17
N SER A 87 -6.63 -27.49 0.85
CA SER A 87 -5.39 -27.94 0.23
C SER A 87 -4.34 -26.82 0.18
N LEU A 88 -3.06 -27.20 0.01
CA LEU A 88 -1.99 -26.22 -0.17
C LEU A 88 -2.23 -25.31 -1.38
N ASP A 89 -2.77 -25.85 -2.47
CA ASP A 89 -3.04 -25.05 -3.68
C ASP A 89 -4.16 -24.04 -3.45
N ALA A 90 -5.22 -24.41 -2.73
CA ALA A 90 -6.26 -23.48 -2.32
C ALA A 90 -5.72 -22.38 -1.38
N PHE A 91 -4.83 -22.76 -0.45
CA PHE A 91 -4.13 -21.81 0.41
C PHE A 91 -3.30 -20.79 -0.39
N LYS A 92 -2.56 -21.23 -1.41
CA LYS A 92 -1.78 -20.33 -2.28
C LYS A 92 -2.67 -19.28 -2.95
N VAL A 93 -3.90 -19.62 -3.32
CA VAL A 93 -4.85 -18.67 -3.95
C VAL A 93 -5.26 -17.58 -2.96
N ILE A 94 -5.66 -17.94 -1.74
CA ILE A 94 -6.06 -16.95 -0.74
C ILE A 94 -4.87 -16.11 -0.27
N TYR A 95 -3.69 -16.73 -0.11
CA TYR A 95 -2.44 -16.03 0.19
C TYR A 95 -2.11 -14.99 -0.87
N PHE A 96 -2.29 -15.31 -2.16
CA PHE A 96 -2.03 -14.40 -3.28
C PHE A 96 -2.91 -13.15 -3.22
N TRP A 97 -4.21 -13.27 -2.93
CA TRP A 97 -5.10 -12.11 -2.83
C TRP A 97 -4.76 -11.22 -1.64
N GLU A 98 -4.44 -11.80 -0.49
CA GLU A 98 -3.99 -11.00 0.65
C GLU A 98 -2.62 -10.37 0.38
N TRP A 99 -1.69 -11.08 -0.24
CA TRP A 99 -0.38 -10.55 -0.61
C TRP A 99 -0.51 -9.36 -1.57
N ILE A 100 -1.32 -9.46 -2.63
CA ILE A 100 -1.60 -8.35 -3.55
C ILE A 100 -2.20 -7.15 -2.81
N HIS A 101 -3.16 -7.37 -1.92
CA HIS A 101 -3.76 -6.31 -1.12
C HIS A 101 -2.69 -5.57 -0.29
N ARG A 102 -1.81 -6.30 0.36
CA ARG A 102 -0.68 -5.73 1.13
C ARG A 102 0.33 -5.01 0.24
N GLN A 103 0.63 -5.54 -0.96
CA GLN A 103 1.51 -4.85 -1.93
C GLN A 103 0.90 -3.53 -2.40
N TRP A 104 -0.41 -3.52 -2.65
CA TRP A 104 -1.11 -2.31 -3.07
C TRP A 104 -1.07 -1.23 -1.98
N GLY A 105 -1.22 -1.61 -0.72
CA GLY A 105 -1.05 -0.70 0.41
C GLY A 105 0.35 -0.08 0.46
N ARG A 106 1.41 -0.88 0.25
CA ARG A 106 2.80 -0.39 0.16
C ARG A 106 2.97 0.58 -1.01
N LEU A 107 2.41 0.24 -2.17
CA LEU A 107 2.45 1.10 -3.36
C LEU A 107 1.81 2.46 -3.11
N ILE A 108 0.65 2.50 -2.46
CA ILE A 108 -0.02 3.75 -2.08
C ILE A 108 0.86 4.57 -1.14
N GLY A 109 1.43 3.95 -0.12
CA GLY A 109 2.35 4.61 0.80
C GLY A 109 3.55 5.25 0.08
N LEU A 110 4.21 4.51 -0.81
CA LEU A 110 5.33 5.01 -1.61
C LEU A 110 4.90 6.08 -2.61
N ALA A 111 3.77 5.90 -3.30
CA ALA A 111 3.22 6.86 -4.25
C ALA A 111 2.82 8.18 -3.58
N MET A 112 2.51 8.15 -2.29
CA MET A 112 2.27 9.37 -1.51
C MET A 112 3.57 9.96 -0.96
N ALA A 113 4.42 9.16 -0.32
CA ALA A 113 5.60 9.63 0.40
C ALA A 113 6.69 10.19 -0.52
N LEU A 114 7.04 9.47 -1.60
CA LEU A 114 8.16 9.85 -2.46
C LEU A 114 7.91 11.16 -3.22
N PRO A 115 6.77 11.36 -3.91
CA PRO A 115 6.50 12.63 -4.57
C PRO A 115 6.28 13.76 -3.55
N LEU A 116 5.67 13.49 -2.39
CA LEU A 116 5.52 14.50 -1.35
C LEU A 116 6.89 15.02 -0.88
N ALA A 117 7.83 14.11 -0.60
CA ALA A 117 9.21 14.48 -0.24
C ALA A 117 9.87 15.30 -1.35
N TRP A 118 9.73 14.86 -2.61
CA TRP A 118 10.27 15.57 -3.76
C TRP A 118 9.69 16.99 -3.89
N PHE A 119 8.36 17.15 -3.84
CA PHE A 119 7.71 18.45 -3.94
C PHE A 119 8.07 19.35 -2.75
N ALA A 120 8.15 18.81 -1.54
CA ALA A 120 8.54 19.56 -0.34
C ALA A 120 9.98 20.06 -0.43
N LEU A 121 10.94 19.21 -0.80
CA LEU A 121 12.34 19.58 -0.98
C LEU A 121 12.53 20.64 -2.07
N ARG A 122 11.73 20.58 -3.12
CA ARG A 122 11.74 21.57 -4.22
C ARG A 122 10.94 22.83 -3.92
N ARG A 123 10.32 22.93 -2.74
CA ARG A 123 9.42 24.03 -2.37
C ARG A 123 8.34 24.29 -3.43
N ALA A 124 7.86 23.22 -4.06
CA ALA A 124 6.90 23.24 -5.16
C ALA A 124 5.45 23.05 -4.70
N ILE A 125 5.21 23.03 -3.39
CA ILE A 125 3.87 22.89 -2.81
C ILE A 125 3.31 24.30 -2.53
N PRO A 126 2.09 24.62 -2.99
CA PRO A 126 1.45 25.88 -2.69
C PRO A 126 1.29 26.10 -1.17
N ALA A 127 1.29 27.37 -0.75
CA ALA A 127 1.16 27.72 0.66
C ALA A 127 -0.10 27.12 1.28
N GLY A 128 0.01 26.57 2.50
CA GLY A 128 -1.09 25.97 3.24
C GLY A 128 -1.43 24.52 2.89
N TYR A 129 -0.88 23.94 1.83
CA TYR A 129 -1.16 22.54 1.46
C TYR A 129 -0.22 21.54 2.14
N LEU A 130 1.01 21.92 2.46
CA LEU A 130 2.01 21.02 3.03
C LEU A 130 1.51 20.27 4.27
N PRO A 131 0.94 20.92 5.32
CA PRO A 131 0.46 20.20 6.50
C PRO A 131 -0.70 19.25 6.18
N ARG A 132 -1.57 19.59 5.22
CA ARG A 132 -2.67 18.72 4.77
C ARG A 132 -2.15 17.45 4.09
N LEU A 133 -1.13 17.57 3.26
CA LEU A 133 -0.50 16.44 2.57
C LEU A 133 0.24 15.53 3.55
N PHE A 134 0.92 16.09 4.57
CA PHE A 134 1.49 15.29 5.65
C PHE A 134 0.43 14.59 6.50
N ALA A 135 -0.70 15.24 6.77
CA ALA A 135 -1.82 14.61 7.46
C ALA A 135 -2.39 13.43 6.66
N LEU A 136 -2.53 13.55 5.34
CA LEU A 136 -2.93 12.44 4.47
C LEU A 136 -1.92 11.29 4.50
N LEU A 137 -0.61 11.59 4.43
CA LEU A 137 0.44 10.57 4.55
C LEU A 137 0.37 9.86 5.91
N ALA A 138 0.17 10.61 7.00
CA ALA A 138 0.01 10.04 8.34
C ALA A 138 -1.22 9.13 8.44
N LEU A 139 -2.35 9.51 7.83
CA LEU A 139 -3.56 8.68 7.78
C LEU A 139 -3.33 7.39 6.98
N ILE A 140 -2.64 7.46 5.84
CA ILE A 140 -2.26 6.28 5.05
C ILE A 140 -1.35 5.36 5.87
N GLY A 141 -0.35 5.92 6.57
CA GLY A 141 0.53 5.17 7.45
C GLY A 141 -0.21 4.51 8.63
N LEU A 142 -1.12 5.24 9.26
CA LEU A 142 -1.97 4.71 10.33
C LEU A 142 -2.86 3.58 9.85
N GLN A 143 -3.50 3.74 8.68
CA GLN A 143 -4.31 2.68 8.07
C GLN A 143 -3.47 1.43 7.77
N GLY A 144 -2.24 1.59 7.27
CA GLY A 144 -1.34 0.47 7.03
C GLY A 144 -0.81 -0.21 8.30
N ALA A 145 -0.81 0.48 9.44
CA ALA A 145 -0.39 -0.08 10.73
C ALA A 145 -1.51 -0.82 11.47
N ILE A 146 -2.77 -0.40 11.28
CA ILE A 146 -3.96 -0.97 11.95
C ILE A 146 -4.62 -2.05 11.10
N GLY A 147 -4.69 -1.84 9.79
CA GLY A 147 -5.29 -2.77 8.83
C GLY A 147 -4.23 -3.67 8.23
#